data_ec373b4cfb576cab73c31f25a25f28af
#
_entry.id   ec373b4cfb576cab73c31f25a25f28af
#
_cell.length_a   1.000
_cell.length_b   1.000
_cell.length_c   1.000
_cell.angle_alpha   90.00
_cell.angle_beta   90.00
_cell.angle_gamma   90.00
#
_symmetry.space_group_name_H-M   'P 1'
#
loop_
_entity.id
_entity.type
_entity.pdbx_description
1 polymer ?
#
loop_
_entity_poly.entity_id
_entity_poly.type
_entity_poly.pdbx_seq_one_letter_code
_entity_poly.pdbx_strand_id
1 'polypeptide(L)'
;PTADNTRAETLPSGFVRYEHDLADTPTTVYAGLGHSERFPDYWELFSPNTGAVGSVNAFDGVKPEKTTQLDFGAQYKTADLEAWASGYIGRVQDFILFDYKPGMMGTTSQARNVDARIMGGELGAAYKLTQHWKADASLAYAWGKNTSDGKALPQMPPLDARLGLTYSQDDWSAGALWRVVAAQNRIDQNKGNVVGKDFDKSSGFGVFSLNAAYRINKNFKVSTGVDNLFGKAY
;
A
#
# COMPACT_ATOMS: atom_id res chain seq x y z
N PRO A 1 17.31 -27.19 5.88
CA PRO A 1 18.72 -26.90 6.08
C PRO A 1 19.17 -27.27 7.48
N THR A 2 20.40 -27.67 7.58
CA THR A 2 21.08 -27.85 8.85
C THR A 2 21.63 -26.51 9.34
N ALA A 3 22.09 -26.43 10.59
CA ALA A 3 22.62 -25.19 11.17
C ALA A 3 23.84 -24.61 10.41
N ASP A 4 24.47 -25.41 9.59
CA ASP A 4 25.68 -25.02 8.84
C ASP A 4 25.41 -24.55 7.40
N ASN A 5 24.13 -24.53 6.96
CA ASN A 5 23.79 -24.04 5.63
C ASN A 5 23.78 -22.51 5.60
N THR A 6 24.52 -21.96 4.67
CA THR A 6 24.52 -20.51 4.38
C THR A 6 24.01 -20.23 2.98
N ARG A 7 23.33 -19.12 2.79
CA ARG A 7 22.89 -18.63 1.50
C ARG A 7 23.21 -17.15 1.38
N ALA A 8 23.84 -16.78 0.28
CA ALA A 8 24.15 -15.39 -0.05
C ALA A 8 23.75 -15.11 -1.50
N GLU A 9 23.25 -13.91 -1.74
CA GLU A 9 22.83 -13.44 -3.06
C GLU A 9 23.35 -12.02 -3.29
N THR A 10 23.60 -11.68 -4.53
CA THR A 10 23.87 -10.28 -4.93
C THR A 10 22.59 -9.68 -5.46
N LEU A 11 22.13 -8.62 -4.84
CA LEU A 11 20.82 -8.00 -5.09
C LEU A 11 21.01 -6.57 -5.61
N PRO A 12 21.19 -6.37 -6.94
CA PRO A 12 21.33 -5.04 -7.51
C PRO A 12 20.00 -4.26 -7.38
N SER A 13 20.12 -2.98 -7.01
CA SER A 13 19.01 -2.07 -6.93
C SER A 13 19.44 -0.67 -7.39
N GLY A 14 18.53 0.06 -8.02
CA GLY A 14 18.80 1.40 -8.48
C GLY A 14 17.57 2.05 -9.07
N PHE A 15 17.60 3.37 -9.19
CA PHE A 15 16.53 4.12 -9.83
C PHE A 15 17.07 5.35 -10.55
N VAL A 16 16.29 5.84 -11.50
CA VAL A 16 16.45 7.13 -12.14
C VAL A 16 15.11 7.85 -12.11
N ARG A 17 15.14 9.15 -11.79
CA ARG A 17 13.94 10.01 -11.78
C ARG A 17 14.26 11.32 -12.46
N TYR A 18 13.34 11.77 -13.30
CA TYR A 18 13.34 13.08 -13.92
C TYR A 18 12.17 13.89 -13.37
N GLU A 19 12.43 15.13 -13.01
CA GLU A 19 11.42 16.10 -12.60
C GLU A 19 11.54 17.34 -13.45
N HIS A 20 10.40 17.96 -13.75
CA HIS A 20 10.33 19.15 -14.57
C HIS A 20 9.23 20.09 -14.08
N ASP A 21 9.61 21.33 -13.81
CA ASP A 21 8.68 22.40 -13.54
C ASP A 21 8.17 22.97 -14.88
N LEU A 22 6.87 22.94 -15.07
CA LEU A 22 6.26 23.45 -16.29
C LEU A 22 6.31 24.99 -16.31
N ALA A 23 6.74 25.55 -17.44
CA ALA A 23 6.72 27.00 -17.62
C ALA A 23 5.26 27.51 -17.53
N ASP A 24 5.09 28.69 -16.98
CA ASP A 24 3.82 29.43 -16.89
C ASP A 24 2.72 28.75 -16.03
N THR A 25 3.03 27.69 -15.33
CA THR A 25 2.11 27.03 -14.39
C THR A 25 2.83 26.60 -13.09
N PRO A 26 2.18 26.66 -11.92
CA PRO A 26 2.77 26.15 -10.69
C PRO A 26 2.66 24.63 -10.61
N THR A 27 3.19 23.94 -11.63
CA THR A 27 3.07 22.52 -11.84
C THR A 27 4.44 21.86 -11.99
N THR A 28 4.72 20.87 -11.17
CA THR A 28 5.86 19.99 -11.33
C THR A 28 5.37 18.63 -11.79
N VAL A 29 6.00 18.07 -12.83
CA VAL A 29 5.75 16.71 -13.30
C VAL A 29 6.98 15.84 -13.10
N TYR A 30 6.79 14.55 -12.93
CA TYR A 30 7.91 13.61 -12.82
C TYR A 30 7.62 12.27 -13.47
N ALA A 31 8.69 11.59 -13.86
CA ALA A 31 8.68 10.18 -14.21
C ALA A 31 9.97 9.52 -13.68
N GLY A 32 9.86 8.31 -13.20
CA GLY A 32 10.97 7.55 -12.65
C GLY A 32 10.89 6.08 -13.00
N LEU A 33 12.02 5.46 -13.23
CA LEU A 33 12.15 4.01 -13.40
C LEU A 33 13.05 3.47 -12.28
N GLY A 34 12.53 2.49 -11.56
CA GLY A 34 13.23 1.82 -10.47
C GLY A 34 13.33 0.30 -10.69
N HIS A 35 14.43 -0.26 -10.21
CA HIS A 35 14.61 -1.70 -10.06
C HIS A 35 15.12 -1.98 -8.66
N SER A 36 14.50 -2.96 -7.99
CA SER A 36 14.93 -3.40 -6.66
C SER A 36 14.78 -4.91 -6.52
N GLU A 37 15.70 -5.50 -5.79
CA GLU A 37 15.66 -6.92 -5.45
C GLU A 37 15.61 -7.08 -3.91
N ARG A 38 14.83 -8.06 -3.43
CA ARG A 38 14.65 -8.36 -2.02
C ARG A 38 15.02 -9.81 -1.74
N PHE A 39 15.91 -10.01 -0.77
CA PHE A 39 16.20 -11.35 -0.25
C PHE A 39 14.98 -11.89 0.50
N PRO A 40 14.64 -13.18 0.38
CA PRO A 40 13.57 -13.80 1.16
C PRO A 40 13.83 -13.67 2.66
N ASP A 41 12.79 -13.41 3.44
CA ASP A 41 12.91 -13.33 4.88
C ASP A 41 12.99 -14.71 5.54
N TYR A 42 13.18 -14.72 6.86
CA TYR A 42 13.27 -15.95 7.64
C TYR A 42 12.04 -16.85 7.48
N TRP A 43 10.84 -16.25 7.53
CA TRP A 43 9.59 -17.02 7.43
C TRP A 43 9.38 -17.59 6.03
N GLU A 44 9.81 -16.88 5.01
CA GLU A 44 9.76 -17.35 3.63
C GLU A 44 10.74 -18.50 3.39
N LEU A 45 11.97 -18.40 3.90
CA LEU A 45 13.01 -19.42 3.74
C LEU A 45 12.68 -20.70 4.48
N PHE A 46 12.12 -20.62 5.68
CA PHE A 46 11.87 -21.79 6.53
C PHE A 46 10.43 -22.32 6.46
N SER A 47 9.58 -21.73 5.62
CA SER A 47 8.26 -22.30 5.33
C SER A 47 8.39 -23.61 4.53
N PRO A 48 7.39 -24.52 4.60
CA PRO A 48 7.33 -25.68 3.71
C PRO A 48 7.40 -25.26 2.23
N ASN A 49 8.04 -26.09 1.39
CA ASN A 49 8.14 -25.86 -0.06
C ASN A 49 7.50 -27.02 -0.84
N THR A 50 6.89 -26.70 -1.98
CA THR A 50 6.30 -27.68 -2.90
C THR A 50 7.28 -28.19 -3.97
N GLY A 51 8.48 -27.63 -4.05
CA GLY A 51 9.26 -27.66 -5.30
C GLY A 51 10.33 -28.71 -5.43
N ALA A 52 10.93 -29.23 -4.39
CA ALA A 52 12.03 -30.17 -4.52
C ALA A 52 11.76 -31.47 -3.74
N VAL A 53 11.92 -32.59 -4.42
CA VAL A 53 11.87 -33.91 -3.79
C VAL A 53 12.95 -33.99 -2.69
N GLY A 54 12.54 -34.23 -1.44
CA GLY A 54 13.44 -34.27 -0.27
C GLY A 54 13.68 -32.93 0.41
N SER A 55 13.12 -31.84 -0.06
CA SER A 55 13.21 -30.52 0.56
C SER A 55 12.24 -30.42 1.76
N VAL A 56 12.76 -30.07 2.94
CA VAL A 56 11.98 -29.93 4.18
C VAL A 56 11.34 -28.53 4.28
N ASN A 57 11.95 -27.55 3.61
CA ASN A 57 11.54 -26.15 3.64
C ASN A 57 11.97 -25.41 2.34
N ALA A 58 11.68 -24.11 2.28
CA ALA A 58 11.90 -23.26 1.11
C ALA A 58 13.31 -22.67 0.99
N PHE A 59 14.25 -23.00 1.87
CA PHE A 59 15.56 -22.36 1.98
C PHE A 59 16.33 -22.29 0.65
N ASP A 60 16.37 -23.36 -0.12
CA ASP A 60 17.08 -23.44 -1.40
C ASP A 60 16.15 -23.20 -2.61
N GLY A 61 14.83 -23.20 -2.40
CA GLY A 61 13.83 -23.18 -3.48
C GLY A 61 13.22 -21.83 -3.77
N VAL A 62 13.11 -20.94 -2.77
CA VAL A 62 12.54 -19.62 -2.93
C VAL A 62 13.60 -18.65 -3.40
N LYS A 63 13.33 -17.95 -4.50
CA LYS A 63 14.23 -16.96 -5.12
C LYS A 63 13.95 -15.56 -4.57
N PRO A 64 14.94 -14.65 -4.62
CA PRO A 64 14.73 -13.23 -4.36
C PRO A 64 13.67 -12.63 -5.28
N GLU A 65 12.83 -11.76 -4.72
CA GLU A 65 11.88 -10.97 -5.51
C GLU A 65 12.60 -9.85 -6.25
N LYS A 66 12.15 -9.56 -7.48
CA LYS A 66 12.71 -8.52 -8.35
C LYS A 66 11.57 -7.64 -8.86
N THR A 67 11.57 -6.39 -8.43
CA THR A 67 10.57 -5.41 -8.85
C THR A 67 11.18 -4.41 -9.82
N THR A 68 10.55 -4.25 -10.98
CA THR A 68 10.84 -3.17 -11.92
C THR A 68 9.57 -2.35 -12.11
N GLN A 69 9.65 -1.04 -11.84
CA GLN A 69 8.49 -0.17 -11.77
C GLN A 69 8.76 1.18 -12.42
N LEU A 70 7.81 1.66 -13.20
CA LEU A 70 7.71 3.02 -13.69
C LEU A 70 6.74 3.78 -12.80
N ASP A 71 7.19 4.90 -12.27
CA ASP A 71 6.42 5.85 -11.47
C ASP A 71 6.27 7.15 -12.25
N PHE A 72 5.12 7.80 -12.15
CA PHE A 72 4.87 9.09 -12.76
C PHE A 72 3.86 9.89 -11.96
N GLY A 73 3.92 11.21 -12.08
CA GLY A 73 2.96 12.06 -11.39
C GLY A 73 3.11 13.53 -11.71
N ALA A 74 2.19 14.29 -11.14
CA ALA A 74 2.15 15.73 -11.21
C ALA A 74 1.72 16.33 -9.88
N GLN A 75 2.26 17.48 -9.55
CA GLN A 75 1.88 18.29 -8.41
C GLN A 75 1.58 19.72 -8.90
N TYR A 76 0.45 20.25 -8.50
CA TYR A 76 0.04 21.63 -8.75
C TYR A 76 -0.10 22.35 -7.42
N LYS A 77 0.53 23.52 -7.26
CA LYS A 77 0.53 24.23 -5.97
C LYS A 77 0.44 25.75 -6.15
N THR A 78 -0.65 26.31 -5.64
CA THR A 78 -0.86 27.75 -5.51
C THR A 78 -0.98 28.14 -4.03
N ALA A 79 -1.30 29.40 -3.75
CA ALA A 79 -1.56 29.87 -2.39
C ALA A 79 -2.78 29.18 -1.73
N ASP A 80 -3.79 28.82 -2.53
CA ASP A 80 -5.06 28.31 -2.03
C ASP A 80 -5.36 26.88 -2.43
N LEU A 81 -4.75 26.36 -3.50
CA LEU A 81 -4.96 25.01 -4.00
C LEU A 81 -3.64 24.25 -4.07
N GLU A 82 -3.62 23.08 -3.46
CA GLU A 82 -2.61 22.07 -3.65
C GLU A 82 -3.30 20.81 -4.19
N ALA A 83 -2.87 20.31 -5.36
CA ALA A 83 -3.40 19.10 -5.95
C ALA A 83 -2.26 18.23 -6.46
N TRP A 84 -2.42 16.92 -6.38
CA TRP A 84 -1.44 15.95 -6.86
C TRP A 84 -2.12 14.74 -7.48
N ALA A 85 -1.42 14.14 -8.42
CA ALA A 85 -1.76 12.83 -8.96
C ALA A 85 -0.47 12.04 -9.15
N SER A 86 -0.47 10.79 -8.78
CA SER A 86 0.63 9.86 -9.01
C SER A 86 0.11 8.51 -9.48
N GLY A 87 0.93 7.83 -10.26
CA GLY A 87 0.62 6.49 -10.72
C GLY A 87 1.87 5.66 -10.86
N TYR A 88 1.70 4.35 -10.80
CA TYR A 88 2.78 3.41 -11.05
C TYR A 88 2.29 2.21 -11.86
N ILE A 89 3.21 1.62 -12.61
CA ILE A 89 3.03 0.33 -13.27
C ILE A 89 4.32 -0.47 -13.13
N GLY A 90 4.20 -1.72 -12.68
CA GLY A 90 5.37 -2.54 -12.40
C GLY A 90 5.16 -4.01 -12.70
N ARG A 91 6.29 -4.70 -12.81
CA ARG A 91 6.39 -6.15 -12.85
C ARG A 91 7.21 -6.62 -11.66
N VAL A 92 6.71 -7.62 -10.97
CA VAL A 92 7.44 -8.34 -9.92
C VAL A 92 7.74 -9.73 -10.44
N GLN A 93 9.00 -10.04 -10.63
CA GLN A 93 9.48 -11.38 -10.94
C GLN A 93 9.79 -12.11 -9.63
N ASP A 94 9.47 -13.39 -9.60
CA ASP A 94 9.72 -14.24 -8.43
C ASP A 94 9.06 -13.71 -7.12
N PHE A 95 7.89 -13.04 -7.21
CA PHE A 95 7.10 -12.63 -6.04
C PHE A 95 6.86 -13.82 -5.11
N ILE A 96 7.11 -13.68 -3.83
CA ILE A 96 6.98 -14.78 -2.86
C ILE A 96 5.54 -14.85 -2.35
N LEU A 97 4.84 -15.88 -2.78
CA LEU A 97 3.45 -16.16 -2.44
C LEU A 97 3.35 -17.35 -1.50
N PHE A 98 2.51 -17.23 -0.48
CA PHE A 98 2.14 -18.34 0.40
C PHE A 98 0.82 -18.96 -0.05
N ASP A 99 0.82 -20.28 -0.23
CA ASP A 99 -0.36 -21.13 -0.38
C ASP A 99 -0.73 -21.70 0.99
N TYR A 100 -1.88 -21.31 1.52
CA TYR A 100 -2.40 -21.80 2.80
C TYR A 100 -3.36 -22.96 2.54
N LYS A 101 -3.10 -24.11 3.13
CA LYS A 101 -3.91 -25.33 2.98
C LYS A 101 -4.37 -25.83 4.34
N PRO A 102 -5.62 -26.34 4.45
CA PRO A 102 -6.01 -27.11 5.64
C PRO A 102 -5.11 -28.33 5.81
N GLY A 103 -4.61 -28.54 7.00
CA GLY A 103 -3.83 -29.73 7.38
C GLY A 103 -4.49 -30.48 8.54
N MET A 104 -4.05 -31.68 8.83
CA MET A 104 -4.61 -32.49 9.92
C MET A 104 -4.45 -31.86 11.31
N MET A 105 -3.45 -30.99 11.50
CA MET A 105 -3.15 -30.32 12.77
C MET A 105 -3.30 -28.78 12.67
N GLY A 106 -4.11 -28.28 11.71
CA GLY A 106 -4.29 -26.86 11.49
C GLY A 106 -3.98 -26.42 10.05
N THR A 107 -3.82 -25.13 9.83
CA THR A 107 -3.46 -24.58 8.51
C THR A 107 -1.95 -24.66 8.31
N THR A 108 -1.52 -25.24 7.20
CA THR A 108 -0.12 -25.21 6.74
C THR A 108 0.04 -24.16 5.65
N SER A 109 1.20 -23.50 5.59
CA SER A 109 1.56 -22.56 4.53
C SER A 109 2.76 -23.10 3.74
N GLN A 110 2.79 -22.81 2.44
CA GLN A 110 3.88 -23.20 1.56
C GLN A 110 4.29 -21.99 0.72
N ALA A 111 5.57 -21.63 0.79
CA ALA A 111 6.11 -20.53 -0.02
C ALA A 111 6.47 -20.99 -1.43
N ARG A 112 6.18 -20.17 -2.41
CA ARG A 112 6.63 -20.32 -3.81
C ARG A 112 6.80 -18.99 -4.50
N ASN A 113 7.58 -18.96 -5.57
CA ASN A 113 7.68 -17.79 -6.43
C ASN A 113 6.63 -17.79 -7.55
N VAL A 114 6.09 -16.63 -7.83
CA VAL A 114 5.20 -16.35 -8.96
C VAL A 114 5.59 -15.04 -9.63
N ASP A 115 5.26 -14.86 -10.87
CA ASP A 115 5.36 -13.54 -11.52
C ASP A 115 4.08 -12.74 -11.28
N ALA A 116 4.22 -11.45 -11.05
CA ALA A 116 3.11 -10.55 -10.86
C ALA A 116 3.24 -9.25 -11.69
N ARG A 117 2.09 -8.66 -11.99
CA ARG A 117 1.97 -7.28 -12.47
C ARG A 117 1.22 -6.47 -11.43
N ILE A 118 1.72 -5.27 -11.17
CA ILE A 118 1.16 -4.32 -10.25
C ILE A 118 0.94 -2.99 -10.95
N MET A 119 -0.13 -2.29 -10.60
CA MET A 119 -0.35 -0.91 -10.98
C MET A 119 -1.23 -0.24 -9.93
N GLY A 120 -1.13 1.06 -9.86
CA GLY A 120 -1.96 1.83 -8.95
C GLY A 120 -1.78 3.31 -9.16
N GLY A 121 -2.51 4.08 -8.38
CA GLY A 121 -2.38 5.52 -8.39
C GLY A 121 -3.11 6.15 -7.23
N GLU A 122 -2.71 7.35 -6.96
CA GLU A 122 -3.30 8.20 -5.96
C GLU A 122 -3.54 9.58 -6.55
N LEU A 123 -4.60 10.20 -6.17
CA LEU A 123 -4.85 11.60 -6.45
C LEU A 123 -5.44 12.29 -5.23
N GLY A 124 -5.18 13.56 -5.11
CA GLY A 124 -5.75 14.34 -4.03
C GLY A 124 -5.68 15.84 -4.30
N ALA A 125 -6.46 16.55 -3.53
CA ALA A 125 -6.45 18.00 -3.53
C ALA A 125 -6.79 18.53 -2.14
N ALA A 126 -6.22 19.69 -1.81
CA ALA A 126 -6.54 20.46 -0.64
C ALA A 126 -6.78 21.91 -1.06
N TYR A 127 -7.92 22.45 -0.72
CA TYR A 127 -8.35 23.79 -1.12
C TYR A 127 -8.77 24.64 0.09
N LYS A 128 -8.25 25.84 0.16
CA LYS A 128 -8.71 26.85 1.12
C LYS A 128 -9.99 27.50 0.61
N LEU A 129 -11.11 27.05 1.14
CA LEU A 129 -12.44 27.61 0.78
C LEU A 129 -12.58 29.06 1.24
N THR A 130 -12.03 29.37 2.42
CA THR A 130 -11.98 30.68 3.02
C THR A 130 -10.72 30.83 3.87
N GLN A 131 -10.52 31.94 4.56
CA GLN A 131 -9.43 32.10 5.54
C GLN A 131 -9.47 31.09 6.69
N HIS A 132 -10.65 30.54 7.00
CA HIS A 132 -10.87 29.63 8.12
C HIS A 132 -11.18 28.20 7.69
N TRP A 133 -11.73 27.99 6.50
CA TRP A 133 -12.15 26.67 6.03
C TRP A 133 -11.21 26.10 4.99
N LYS A 134 -10.78 24.87 5.20
CA LYS A 134 -10.02 24.05 4.26
C LYS A 134 -10.76 22.74 4.02
N ALA A 135 -10.98 22.40 2.76
CA ALA A 135 -11.43 21.09 2.34
C ALA A 135 -10.27 20.31 1.73
N ASP A 136 -10.23 19.01 1.96
CA ASP A 136 -9.29 18.11 1.32
C ASP A 136 -9.98 16.82 0.89
N ALA A 137 -9.48 16.23 -0.19
CA ALA A 137 -9.96 14.96 -0.71
C ALA A 137 -8.78 14.15 -1.23
N SER A 138 -8.82 12.84 -1.07
CA SER A 138 -7.89 11.92 -1.71
C SER A 138 -8.56 10.63 -2.13
N LEU A 139 -8.00 9.99 -3.15
CA LEU A 139 -8.42 8.72 -3.69
C LEU A 139 -7.19 7.87 -3.97
N ALA A 140 -7.17 6.62 -3.50
CA ALA A 140 -6.09 5.69 -3.74
C ALA A 140 -6.65 4.36 -4.27
N TYR A 141 -5.99 3.80 -5.28
CA TYR A 141 -6.33 2.50 -5.85
C TYR A 141 -5.07 1.72 -6.19
N ALA A 142 -5.08 0.44 -5.83
CA ALA A 142 -4.04 -0.51 -6.21
C ALA A 142 -4.64 -1.75 -6.87
N TRP A 143 -3.93 -2.26 -7.85
CA TRP A 143 -4.31 -3.44 -8.59
C TRP A 143 -3.10 -4.35 -8.78
N GLY A 144 -3.30 -5.66 -8.59
CA GLY A 144 -2.28 -6.66 -8.82
C GLY A 144 -2.86 -7.91 -9.49
N LYS A 145 -2.03 -8.56 -10.30
CA LYS A 145 -2.32 -9.84 -10.94
C LYS A 145 -1.13 -10.77 -10.80
N ASN A 146 -1.35 -11.93 -10.22
CA ASN A 146 -0.45 -13.07 -10.32
C ASN A 146 -0.55 -13.59 -11.76
N THR A 147 0.48 -13.37 -12.56
CA THR A 147 0.49 -13.74 -13.99
C THR A 147 0.82 -15.20 -14.22
N SER A 148 1.49 -15.85 -13.27
CA SER A 148 1.78 -17.29 -13.32
C SER A 148 0.51 -18.14 -13.24
N ASP A 149 -0.42 -17.75 -12.36
CA ASP A 149 -1.66 -18.49 -12.12
C ASP A 149 -2.87 -17.87 -12.84
N GLY A 150 -2.72 -16.68 -13.42
CA GLY A 150 -3.81 -15.94 -14.06
C GLY A 150 -4.85 -15.37 -13.09
N LYS A 151 -4.54 -15.30 -11.78
CA LYS A 151 -5.43 -14.89 -10.68
C LYS A 151 -5.19 -13.45 -10.23
N ALA A 152 -6.07 -12.92 -9.37
CA ALA A 152 -5.78 -11.69 -8.65
C ALA A 152 -4.54 -11.89 -7.75
N LEU A 153 -3.72 -10.87 -7.59
CA LEU A 153 -2.71 -10.87 -6.53
C LEU A 153 -3.45 -10.68 -5.20
N PRO A 154 -3.23 -11.57 -4.21
CA PRO A 154 -3.96 -11.48 -2.95
C PRO A 154 -3.55 -10.25 -2.14
N GLN A 155 -4.39 -9.88 -1.17
CA GLN A 155 -4.16 -8.80 -0.20
C GLN A 155 -3.96 -7.40 -0.83
N MET A 156 -4.42 -7.21 -2.07
CA MET A 156 -4.44 -5.87 -2.67
C MET A 156 -5.52 -5.01 -1.99
N PRO A 157 -5.19 -3.77 -1.58
CA PRO A 157 -6.17 -2.89 -0.95
C PRO A 157 -7.27 -2.51 -1.95
N PRO A 158 -8.53 -2.37 -1.49
CA PRO A 158 -9.61 -1.81 -2.29
C PRO A 158 -9.43 -0.31 -2.52
N LEU A 159 -10.27 0.27 -3.39
CA LEU A 159 -10.35 1.72 -3.56
C LEU A 159 -10.68 2.39 -2.22
N ASP A 160 -9.87 3.36 -1.82
CA ASP A 160 -9.99 4.14 -0.57
C ASP A 160 -10.14 5.62 -0.94
N ALA A 161 -11.24 6.23 -0.53
CA ALA A 161 -11.49 7.65 -0.68
C ALA A 161 -11.57 8.32 0.69
N ARG A 162 -11.02 9.54 0.80
CA ARG A 162 -11.05 10.34 2.02
C ARG A 162 -11.50 11.75 1.69
N LEU A 163 -12.40 12.28 2.49
CA LEU A 163 -12.93 13.63 2.38
C LEU A 163 -12.78 14.32 3.73
N GLY A 164 -12.01 15.36 3.77
CA GLY A 164 -11.72 16.15 4.97
C GLY A 164 -12.31 17.56 4.89
N LEU A 165 -12.75 18.07 6.00
CA LEU A 165 -13.13 19.47 6.18
C LEU A 165 -12.58 19.96 7.50
N THR A 166 -11.80 21.03 7.48
CA THR A 166 -11.18 21.62 8.65
C THR A 166 -11.56 23.09 8.78
N TYR A 167 -11.99 23.48 9.95
CA TYR A 167 -12.12 24.87 10.37
C TYR A 167 -10.98 25.24 11.28
N SER A 168 -10.37 26.40 11.08
CA SER A 168 -9.31 26.93 11.95
C SER A 168 -9.52 28.41 12.18
N GLN A 169 -9.43 28.84 13.41
CA GLN A 169 -9.50 30.24 13.79
C GLN A 169 -8.61 30.46 15.03
N ASP A 170 -7.71 31.44 14.92
CA ASP A 170 -6.77 31.79 15.99
C ASP A 170 -6.03 30.56 16.55
N ASP A 171 -6.30 30.21 17.77
CA ASP A 171 -5.61 29.13 18.49
C ASP A 171 -6.34 27.78 18.45
N TRP A 172 -7.50 27.69 17.85
CA TRP A 172 -8.24 26.45 17.80
C TRP A 172 -8.56 25.98 16.38
N SER A 173 -8.73 24.67 16.22
CA SER A 173 -9.18 24.05 15.00
C SER A 173 -10.09 22.87 15.30
N ALA A 174 -11.03 22.61 14.41
CA ALA A 174 -11.87 21.42 14.43
C ALA A 174 -11.97 20.84 13.01
N GLY A 175 -12.01 19.51 12.91
CA GLY A 175 -12.06 18.84 11.62
C GLY A 175 -12.95 17.63 11.63
N ALA A 176 -13.47 17.29 10.47
CA ALA A 176 -14.20 16.08 10.19
C ALA A 176 -13.51 15.34 9.03
N LEU A 177 -13.45 14.02 9.12
CA LEU A 177 -12.95 13.13 8.08
C LEU A 177 -13.97 12.05 7.80
N TRP A 178 -14.31 11.88 6.54
CA TRP A 178 -15.08 10.74 6.06
C TRP A 178 -14.20 9.87 5.16
N ARG A 179 -13.93 8.65 5.60
CA ARG A 179 -13.24 7.63 4.83
C ARG A 179 -14.25 6.66 4.24
N VAL A 180 -14.20 6.41 2.95
CA VAL A 180 -15.06 5.50 2.22
C VAL A 180 -14.18 4.48 1.50
N VAL A 181 -14.38 3.22 1.81
CA VAL A 181 -13.62 2.09 1.25
C VAL A 181 -14.57 1.22 0.44
N ALA A 182 -14.22 0.94 -0.81
CA ALA A 182 -15.02 0.09 -1.68
C ALA A 182 -14.96 -1.38 -1.25
N ALA A 183 -15.89 -2.18 -1.75
CA ALA A 183 -15.84 -3.62 -1.60
C ALA A 183 -14.60 -4.21 -2.29
N GLN A 184 -13.91 -5.16 -1.65
CA GLN A 184 -12.84 -5.92 -2.28
C GLN A 184 -13.40 -7.24 -2.82
N ASN A 185 -13.53 -7.30 -4.14
CA ASN A 185 -14.03 -8.49 -4.84
C ASN A 185 -12.94 -9.26 -5.58
N ARG A 186 -11.72 -8.67 -5.67
CA ARG A 186 -10.57 -9.27 -6.34
C ARG A 186 -9.66 -9.91 -5.30
N ILE A 187 -9.92 -11.17 -5.05
CA ILE A 187 -9.21 -11.98 -4.06
C ILE A 187 -8.68 -13.27 -4.70
N ASP A 188 -7.70 -13.88 -4.05
CA ASP A 188 -7.30 -15.27 -4.29
C ASP A 188 -7.31 -16.00 -2.95
N GLN A 189 -8.42 -16.69 -2.66
CA GLN A 189 -8.65 -17.33 -1.37
C GLN A 189 -7.52 -18.25 -0.94
N ASN A 190 -7.16 -18.18 0.34
CA ASN A 190 -6.08 -18.96 0.93
C ASN A 190 -4.71 -18.72 0.29
N LYS A 191 -4.51 -17.58 -0.36
CA LYS A 191 -3.23 -17.08 -0.82
C LYS A 191 -2.91 -15.79 -0.10
N GLY A 192 -1.64 -15.50 0.05
CA GLY A 192 -1.21 -14.27 0.72
C GLY A 192 0.29 -14.19 0.90
N ASN A 193 0.68 -13.56 1.98
CA ASN A 193 2.07 -13.44 2.40
C ASN A 193 2.26 -14.01 3.81
N VAL A 194 3.44 -13.81 4.39
CA VAL A 194 3.78 -14.33 5.72
C VAL A 194 2.85 -13.82 6.84
N VAL A 195 2.26 -12.64 6.70
CA VAL A 195 1.43 -12.01 7.73
C VAL A 195 -0.08 -12.27 7.57
N GLY A 196 -0.51 -12.86 6.47
CA GLY A 196 -1.92 -13.14 6.27
C GLY A 196 -2.28 -13.70 4.90
N LYS A 197 -3.56 -13.91 4.70
CA LYS A 197 -4.13 -14.47 3.47
C LYS A 197 -5.49 -13.86 3.16
N ASP A 198 -5.92 -13.96 1.91
CA ASP A 198 -7.31 -13.71 1.54
C ASP A 198 -8.21 -14.80 2.10
N PHE A 199 -9.22 -14.42 2.88
CA PHE A 199 -10.26 -15.34 3.38
C PHE A 199 -11.46 -15.36 2.45
N ASP A 200 -12.05 -14.17 2.23
CA ASP A 200 -13.22 -13.98 1.35
C ASP A 200 -13.27 -12.51 0.89
N LYS A 201 -14.23 -12.23 0.03
CA LYS A 201 -14.56 -10.86 -0.38
C LYS A 201 -15.00 -10.04 0.83
N SER A 202 -14.62 -8.77 0.85
CA SER A 202 -15.07 -7.83 1.87
C SER A 202 -16.05 -6.80 1.31
N SER A 203 -17.06 -6.47 2.11
CA SER A 203 -17.99 -5.39 1.79
C SER A 203 -17.29 -4.03 1.92
N GLY A 204 -17.74 -3.05 1.15
CA GLY A 204 -17.35 -1.67 1.34
C GLY A 204 -17.88 -1.11 2.67
N PHE A 205 -17.21 -0.08 3.16
CA PHE A 205 -17.61 0.59 4.40
C PHE A 205 -17.28 2.09 4.37
N GLY A 206 -17.92 2.83 5.26
CA GLY A 206 -17.61 4.23 5.54
C GLY A 206 -17.35 4.44 7.02
N VAL A 207 -16.34 5.25 7.34
CA VAL A 207 -15.95 5.62 8.70
C VAL A 207 -15.90 7.13 8.78
N PHE A 208 -16.51 7.67 9.83
CA PHE A 208 -16.55 9.10 10.10
C PHE A 208 -15.80 9.41 11.38
N SER A 209 -14.91 10.41 11.32
CA SER A 209 -14.06 10.81 12.45
C SER A 209 -14.14 12.31 12.67
N LEU A 210 -14.01 12.74 13.93
CA LEU A 210 -13.94 14.14 14.33
C LEU A 210 -12.65 14.38 15.10
N ASN A 211 -12.08 15.56 14.93
CA ASN A 211 -10.93 16.00 15.72
C ASN A 211 -11.04 17.48 16.09
N ALA A 212 -10.36 17.85 17.15
CA ALA A 212 -10.22 19.25 17.56
C ALA A 212 -8.86 19.47 18.20
N ALA A 213 -8.36 20.70 18.11
CA ALA A 213 -7.13 21.09 18.77
C ALA A 213 -7.22 22.53 19.25
N TYR A 214 -6.56 22.81 20.38
CA TYR A 214 -6.42 24.13 20.95
C TYR A 214 -4.98 24.41 21.34
N ARG A 215 -4.44 25.54 20.90
CA ARG A 215 -3.11 26.02 21.27
C ARG A 215 -3.24 26.92 22.50
N ILE A 216 -2.83 26.42 23.65
CA ILE A 216 -2.87 27.18 24.93
C ILE A 216 -1.86 28.32 24.90
N ASN A 217 -0.68 28.06 24.34
CA ASN A 217 0.40 29.03 24.13
C ASN A 217 1.43 28.48 23.15
N LYS A 218 2.55 29.19 22.94
CA LYS A 218 3.62 28.79 22.00
C LYS A 218 4.25 27.42 22.29
N ASN A 219 4.16 26.92 23.53
CA ASN A 219 4.79 25.68 23.98
C ASN A 219 3.80 24.52 24.16
N PHE A 220 2.50 24.80 24.32
CA PHE A 220 1.48 23.80 24.66
C PHE A 220 0.32 23.82 23.66
N LYS A 221 0.06 22.65 23.09
CA LYS A 221 -1.13 22.37 22.25
C LYS A 221 -1.81 21.11 22.79
N VAL A 222 -3.12 21.17 22.96
CA VAL A 222 -3.95 20.01 23.28
C VAL A 222 -4.72 19.60 22.03
N SER A 223 -4.80 18.31 21.77
CA SER A 223 -5.59 17.75 20.68
C SER A 223 -6.39 16.55 21.15
N THR A 224 -7.57 16.38 20.58
CA THR A 224 -8.47 15.26 20.85
C THR A 224 -9.14 14.81 19.56
N GLY A 225 -9.62 13.58 19.53
CA GLY A 225 -10.33 13.05 18.37
C GLY A 225 -11.15 11.83 18.73
N VAL A 226 -12.12 11.54 17.89
CA VAL A 226 -12.92 10.32 17.92
C VAL A 226 -12.90 9.73 16.54
N ASP A 227 -12.35 8.53 16.41
CA ASP A 227 -12.39 7.76 15.18
C ASP A 227 -13.60 6.83 15.18
N ASN A 228 -14.10 6.53 13.97
CA ASN A 228 -15.23 5.64 13.80
C ASN A 228 -16.43 6.02 14.69
N LEU A 229 -16.86 7.27 14.59
CA LEU A 229 -17.90 7.87 15.44
C LEU A 229 -19.19 7.04 15.56
N PHE A 230 -19.54 6.29 14.50
CA PHE A 230 -20.75 5.49 14.44
C PHE A 230 -20.53 4.00 14.75
N GLY A 231 -19.33 3.60 15.21
CA GLY A 231 -19.03 2.23 15.61
C GLY A 231 -19.15 1.20 14.46
N LYS A 232 -18.84 1.59 13.22
CA LYS A 232 -18.89 0.70 12.06
C LYS A 232 -17.90 -0.45 12.21
N ALA A 233 -18.39 -1.68 12.21
CA ALA A 233 -17.54 -2.87 12.06
C ALA A 233 -17.10 -3.05 10.60
N TYR A 234 -15.81 -3.33 10.35
CA TYR A 234 -15.21 -3.54 9.03
C TYR A 234 -13.96 -4.42 9.09
#